data_4843ea45e87491d6f240b017c864cde3
#
_entry.id   4843ea45e87491d6f240b017c864cde3
#
_cell.length_a   1.000
_cell.length_b   1.000
_cell.length_c   1.000
_cell.angle_alpha   90.00
_cell.angle_beta   90.00
_cell.angle_gamma   90.00
#
_symmetry.space_group_name_H-M   'P 1'
#
loop_
_entity.id
_entity.type
_entity.pdbx_description
1 polymer ?
#
loop_
_entity_poly.entity_id
_entity_poly.type
_entity_poly.pdbx_seq_one_letter_code
_entity_poly.pdbx_strand_id
1 'polypeptide(L)'
;MGGGNVVRCQIPDFDIFGKITIGDWVNIGNNSLIMPGVTIDNNVLVASGSVVTKSVPAGVVVAGNPARIICTMEEYLARNIQNNVGSKGLTHEEKKYFLLGLDESKFIKKKYMEK
;
A
#
# COMPACT_ATOMS: atom_id res chain seq x y z
N MET A 1 -3.94 -11.80 -14.77
CA MET A 1 -4.54 -10.96 -14.87
C MET A 1 -5.37 -10.44 -15.99
N GLY A 2 -6.51 -10.19 -15.82
CA GLY A 2 -7.73 -9.96 -16.48
C GLY A 2 -7.79 -9.39 -17.87
N GLY A 3 -6.98 -8.41 -18.22
CA GLY A 3 -7.08 -7.75 -19.54
C GLY A 3 -6.79 -8.65 -20.74
N GLY A 4 -5.82 -9.56 -20.59
CA GLY A 4 -5.48 -10.48 -21.67
C GLY A 4 -6.59 -11.46 -21.99
N ASN A 5 -7.31 -11.93 -20.99
CA ASN A 5 -8.39 -12.87 -21.19
C ASN A 5 -9.58 -12.25 -21.93
N VAL A 6 -9.90 -11.01 -21.63
CA VAL A 6 -10.97 -10.30 -22.31
C VAL A 6 -10.66 -10.12 -23.79
N VAL A 7 -9.44 -9.74 -24.10
CA VAL A 7 -9.02 -9.53 -25.50
C VAL A 7 -8.96 -10.85 -26.26
N ARG A 8 -8.52 -11.94 -25.64
CA ARG A 8 -8.46 -13.25 -26.28
C ARG A 8 -9.83 -13.79 -26.66
N CYS A 9 -10.86 -13.42 -25.97
CA CYS A 9 -12.22 -13.80 -26.34
C CYS A 9 -12.62 -13.25 -27.71
N GLN A 10 -12.04 -12.10 -28.09
CA GLN A 10 -12.32 -11.43 -29.37
C GLN A 10 -11.26 -11.73 -30.41
N ILE A 11 -10.01 -11.89 -30.00
CA ILE A 11 -8.86 -12.13 -30.87
C ILE A 11 -8.10 -13.33 -30.28
N PRO A 12 -8.38 -14.58 -30.74
CA PRO A 12 -7.86 -15.78 -30.08
C PRO A 12 -6.33 -15.86 -29.97
N ASP A 13 -5.61 -15.28 -30.93
CA ASP A 13 -4.13 -15.32 -30.93
C ASP A 13 -3.50 -14.15 -30.19
N PHE A 14 -4.31 -13.25 -29.63
CA PHE A 14 -3.80 -12.10 -28.91
C PHE A 14 -3.35 -12.51 -27.51
N ASP A 15 -2.23 -11.95 -27.09
CA ASP A 15 -1.74 -12.10 -25.71
C ASP A 15 -1.08 -10.81 -25.26
N ILE A 16 -1.22 -10.51 -23.98
CA ILE A 16 -0.62 -9.32 -23.37
C ILE A 16 0.54 -9.76 -22.50
N PHE A 17 1.73 -9.28 -22.83
CA PHE A 17 2.93 -9.50 -22.03
C PHE A 17 3.41 -8.20 -21.44
N GLY A 18 3.85 -8.27 -20.20
CA GLY A 18 4.48 -7.15 -19.57
C GLY A 18 5.25 -7.64 -18.36
N LYS A 19 6.52 -7.26 -18.28
CA LYS A 19 7.36 -7.61 -17.15
C LYS A 19 7.01 -6.70 -15.98
N ILE A 20 6.79 -7.29 -14.81
CA ILE A 20 6.63 -6.55 -13.57
C ILE A 20 7.99 -6.50 -12.90
N THR A 21 8.47 -5.29 -12.61
CA THR A 21 9.76 -5.07 -11.96
C THR A 21 9.52 -4.35 -10.64
N ILE A 22 10.01 -4.92 -9.55
CA ILE A 22 9.83 -4.35 -8.22
C ILE A 22 11.20 -4.11 -7.61
N GLY A 23 11.45 -2.89 -7.17
CA GLY A 23 12.71 -2.49 -6.57
C GLY A 23 12.85 -2.95 -5.11
N ASP A 24 13.80 -2.34 -4.41
CA ASP A 24 14.11 -2.67 -3.02
C ASP A 24 13.23 -1.86 -2.06
N TRP A 25 12.96 -2.45 -0.91
CA TRP A 25 12.19 -1.78 0.15
C TRP A 25 10.78 -1.39 -0.31
N VAL A 26 10.14 -2.28 -1.08
CA VAL A 26 8.77 -2.08 -1.54
C VAL A 26 7.83 -2.93 -0.68
N ASN A 27 6.82 -2.30 -0.12
CA ASN A 27 5.77 -2.99 0.62
C ASN A 27 4.48 -2.94 -0.20
N ILE A 28 3.96 -4.12 -0.50
CA ILE A 28 2.70 -4.22 -1.26
C ILE A 28 1.63 -4.78 -0.32
N GLY A 29 0.59 -3.98 -0.09
CA GLY A 29 -0.50 -4.36 0.79
C GLY A 29 -1.31 -5.53 0.25
N ASN A 30 -2.01 -6.22 1.15
CA ASN A 30 -2.79 -7.39 0.79
C ASN A 30 -3.86 -7.08 -0.25
N ASN A 31 -4.10 -8.04 -1.14
CA ASN A 31 -5.12 -7.93 -2.18
C ASN A 31 -4.87 -6.80 -3.18
N SER A 32 -3.63 -6.35 -3.29
CA SER A 32 -3.27 -5.39 -4.34
C SER A 32 -2.97 -6.13 -5.64
N LEU A 33 -3.25 -5.47 -6.76
CA LEU A 33 -2.94 -5.98 -8.10
C LEU A 33 -1.93 -5.08 -8.77
N ILE A 34 -0.90 -5.69 -9.35
CA ILE A 34 0.10 -4.98 -10.14
C ILE A 34 -0.07 -5.42 -11.58
N MET A 35 -0.35 -4.47 -12.45
CA MET A 35 -0.64 -4.79 -13.84
C MET A 35 0.64 -5.07 -14.63
N PRO A 36 0.55 -5.87 -15.73
CA PRO A 36 1.71 -6.14 -16.58
C PRO A 36 2.38 -4.87 -17.07
N GLY A 37 3.71 -4.88 -17.10
CA GLY A 37 4.50 -3.76 -17.60
C GLY A 37 4.82 -2.69 -16.57
N VAL A 38 4.30 -2.82 -15.35
CA VAL A 38 4.53 -1.84 -14.29
C VAL A 38 5.90 -2.05 -13.65
N THR A 39 6.63 -0.95 -13.44
CA THR A 39 7.85 -0.91 -12.63
C THR A 39 7.56 -0.15 -11.36
N ILE A 40 7.86 -0.75 -10.21
CA ILE A 40 7.78 -0.06 -8.92
C ILE A 40 9.20 0.16 -8.45
N ASP A 41 9.60 1.43 -8.35
CA ASP A 41 10.93 1.78 -7.91
C ASP A 41 11.10 1.58 -6.40
N ASN A 42 12.28 1.90 -5.90
CA ASN A 42 12.65 1.63 -4.50
C ASN A 42 11.84 2.46 -3.50
N ASN A 43 11.68 1.92 -2.31
CA ASN A 43 11.10 2.64 -1.19
C ASN A 43 9.67 3.12 -1.48
N VAL A 44 8.81 2.19 -1.85
CA VAL A 44 7.41 2.47 -2.19
C VAL A 44 6.49 1.66 -1.30
N LEU A 45 5.40 2.26 -0.89
CA LEU A 45 4.33 1.57 -0.18
C LEU A 45 3.07 1.57 -1.07
N VAL A 46 2.56 0.39 -1.35
CA VAL A 46 1.29 0.21 -2.05
C VAL A 46 0.24 -0.20 -1.02
N ALA A 47 -0.77 0.62 -0.84
CA ALA A 47 -1.83 0.35 0.14
C ALA A 47 -2.65 -0.87 -0.26
N SER A 48 -3.19 -1.57 0.73
CA SER A 48 -3.99 -2.78 0.51
C SER A 48 -5.16 -2.53 -0.44
N GLY A 49 -5.43 -3.49 -1.31
CA GLY A 49 -6.55 -3.41 -2.23
C GLY A 49 -6.36 -2.45 -3.39
N SER A 50 -5.14 -1.96 -3.61
CA SER A 50 -4.85 -1.05 -4.71
C SER A 50 -4.67 -1.78 -6.02
N VAL A 51 -4.95 -1.09 -7.13
CA VAL A 51 -4.70 -1.61 -8.48
C VAL A 51 -3.71 -0.69 -9.17
N VAL A 52 -2.46 -1.15 -9.30
CA VAL A 52 -1.37 -0.35 -9.85
C VAL A 52 -1.31 -0.54 -11.35
N THR A 53 -1.70 0.49 -12.09
CA THR A 53 -1.80 0.45 -13.54
C THR A 53 -0.67 1.21 -14.25
N LYS A 54 0.10 2.01 -13.51
CA LYS A 54 1.22 2.79 -14.05
C LYS A 54 2.45 2.56 -13.18
N SER A 55 3.62 2.73 -13.77
CA SER A 55 4.87 2.63 -13.03
C SER A 55 4.94 3.67 -11.93
N VAL A 56 5.56 3.30 -10.81
CA VAL A 56 5.58 4.09 -9.58
C VAL A 56 7.00 4.56 -9.31
N PRO A 57 7.22 5.88 -9.17
CA PRO A 57 8.55 6.40 -8.86
C PRO A 57 8.95 6.07 -7.42
N ALA A 58 10.25 6.19 -7.13
CA ALA A 58 10.77 5.90 -5.80
C ALA A 58 10.25 6.87 -4.74
N GLY A 59 10.14 6.38 -3.51
CA GLY A 59 9.89 7.23 -2.35
C GLY A 59 8.47 7.74 -2.20
N VAL A 60 7.48 7.03 -2.69
CA VAL A 60 6.08 7.47 -2.59
C VAL A 60 5.18 6.38 -2.02
N VAL A 61 4.01 6.80 -1.59
CA VAL A 61 2.92 5.93 -1.17
C VAL A 61 1.79 6.07 -2.18
N VAL A 62 1.33 4.94 -2.69
CA VAL A 62 0.23 4.90 -3.66
C VAL A 62 -0.95 4.11 -3.12
N ALA A 63 -2.15 4.49 -3.54
CA ALA A 63 -3.37 3.82 -3.11
C ALA A 63 -4.50 4.02 -4.12
N GLY A 64 -5.44 3.11 -4.12
CA GLY A 64 -6.68 3.23 -4.86
C GLY A 64 -6.76 2.37 -6.11
N ASN A 65 -7.83 2.51 -6.83
CA ASN A 65 -8.09 1.82 -8.10
C ASN A 65 -8.68 2.83 -9.10
N PRO A 66 -7.88 3.30 -10.09
CA PRO A 66 -6.46 3.03 -10.22
C PRO A 66 -5.64 3.69 -9.12
N ALA A 67 -4.51 3.08 -8.77
CA ALA A 67 -3.65 3.62 -7.73
C ALA A 67 -3.06 4.96 -8.14
N ARG A 68 -2.99 5.88 -7.17
CA ARG A 68 -2.43 7.21 -7.36
C ARG A 68 -1.48 7.52 -6.22
N ILE A 69 -0.53 8.42 -6.46
CA ILE A 69 0.38 8.89 -5.42
C ILE A 69 -0.44 9.71 -4.44
N ILE A 70 -0.43 9.31 -3.17
CA ILE A 70 -1.17 10.02 -2.13
C ILE A 70 -0.25 10.86 -1.25
N CYS A 71 1.01 10.48 -1.12
CA CYS A 71 2.01 11.26 -0.40
C CYS A 71 3.40 10.71 -0.67
N THR A 72 4.42 11.41 -0.20
CA THR A 72 5.78 10.88 -0.22
C THR A 72 6.00 9.94 0.97
N MET A 73 7.03 9.10 0.87
CA MET A 73 7.39 8.23 2.00
C MET A 73 7.80 9.06 3.22
N GLU A 74 8.46 10.19 3.01
CA GLU A 74 8.82 11.10 4.11
C GLU A 74 7.60 11.63 4.85
N GLU A 75 6.59 12.06 4.12
CA GLU A 75 5.33 12.53 4.69
C GLU A 75 4.60 11.43 5.45
N TYR A 76 4.60 10.23 4.88
CA TYR A 76 3.97 9.07 5.51
C TYR A 76 4.65 8.74 6.84
N LEU A 77 5.97 8.67 6.86
CA LEU A 77 6.74 8.37 8.06
C LEU A 77 6.56 9.45 9.13
N ALA A 78 6.58 10.72 8.72
CA ALA A 78 6.37 11.84 9.65
C ALA A 78 5.01 11.76 10.34
N ARG A 79 3.96 11.42 9.60
CA ARG A 79 2.62 11.24 10.18
C ARG A 79 2.58 10.07 11.16
N ASN A 80 3.23 8.97 10.82
CA ASN A 80 3.17 7.77 11.66
C ASN A 80 4.02 7.87 12.91
N ILE A 81 5.08 8.68 12.91
CA ILE A 81 5.85 8.96 14.11
C ILE A 81 4.97 9.58 15.19
N GLN A 82 4.07 10.48 14.82
CA GLN A 82 3.16 11.13 15.76
C GLN A 82 2.18 10.14 16.40
N ASN A 83 1.93 9.01 15.74
CA ASN A 83 0.99 8.00 16.22
C ASN A 83 1.69 6.81 16.87
N ASN A 84 3.00 6.89 17.06
CA ASN A 84 3.76 5.83 17.69
C ASN A 84 3.52 5.85 19.20
N VAL A 85 3.02 4.74 19.73
CA VAL A 85 2.71 4.62 21.16
C VAL A 85 3.83 3.92 21.95
N GLY A 86 4.95 3.63 21.32
CA GLY A 86 6.11 3.05 22.01
C GLY A 86 5.96 1.59 22.40
N SER A 87 5.08 0.85 21.76
CA SER A 87 4.83 -0.55 22.10
C SER A 87 5.68 -1.55 21.32
N LYS A 88 6.55 -1.08 20.43
CA LYS A 88 7.42 -1.95 19.66
C LYS A 88 8.43 -2.66 20.56
N GLY A 89 8.57 -3.97 20.41
CA GLY A 89 9.49 -4.76 21.22
C GLY A 89 8.86 -5.36 22.47
N LEU A 90 7.64 -5.01 22.81
CA LEU A 90 6.92 -5.62 23.93
C LEU A 90 6.39 -7.00 23.54
N THR A 91 6.28 -7.90 24.51
CA THR A 91 5.60 -9.18 24.29
C THR A 91 4.10 -8.92 24.09
N HIS A 92 3.39 -9.94 23.62
CA HIS A 92 1.94 -9.81 23.41
C HIS A 92 1.20 -9.38 24.67
N GLU A 93 1.51 -9.98 25.82
CA GLU A 93 0.90 -9.62 27.09
C GLU A 93 1.33 -8.22 27.56
N GLU A 94 2.62 -7.93 27.48
CA GLU A 94 3.15 -6.61 27.84
C GLU A 94 2.50 -5.52 27.00
N LYS A 95 2.36 -5.76 25.71
CA LYS A 95 1.71 -4.82 24.81
C LYS A 95 0.26 -4.59 25.21
N LYS A 96 -0.47 -5.64 25.59
CA LYS A 96 -1.85 -5.53 26.03
C LYS A 96 -1.96 -4.62 27.25
N TYR A 97 -1.17 -4.86 28.28
CA TYR A 97 -1.17 -4.04 29.47
C TYR A 97 -0.75 -2.60 29.20
N PHE A 98 0.27 -2.43 28.38
CA PHE A 98 0.73 -1.10 27.97
C PHE A 98 -0.40 -0.32 27.31
N LEU A 99 -1.09 -0.94 26.35
CA LEU A 99 -2.17 -0.27 25.62
C LEU A 99 -3.38 0.03 26.48
N LEU A 100 -3.71 -0.84 27.45
CA LEU A 100 -4.81 -0.61 28.39
C LEU A 100 -4.53 0.58 29.31
N GLY A 101 -3.25 0.86 29.60
CA GLY A 101 -2.86 1.99 30.42
C GLY A 101 -2.69 3.30 29.69
N LEU A 102 -2.85 3.31 28.36
CA LEU A 102 -2.71 4.54 27.59
C LEU A 102 -3.92 5.45 27.75
N ASP A 103 -3.61 6.75 27.76
CA ASP A 103 -4.64 7.77 27.67
C ASP A 103 -5.37 7.62 26.33
N GLU A 104 -6.66 7.87 26.33
CA GLU A 104 -7.47 7.77 25.11
C GLU A 104 -6.93 8.64 23.97
N SER A 105 -6.33 9.78 24.31
CA SER A 105 -5.74 10.69 23.33
C SER A 105 -4.55 10.08 22.57
N LYS A 106 -3.96 8.99 23.08
CA LYS A 106 -2.84 8.30 22.43
C LYS A 106 -3.29 7.32 21.34
N PHE A 107 -4.57 7.00 21.27
CA PHE A 107 -5.11 6.12 20.24
C PHE A 107 -5.54 6.91 19.02
N ILE A 108 -5.32 6.32 17.84
CA ILE A 108 -5.75 6.93 16.59
C ILE A 108 -7.27 6.88 16.50
N LYS A 109 -7.86 8.01 16.16
CA LYS A 109 -9.29 8.09 15.86
C LYS A 109 -9.48 8.57 14.45
N LYS A 110 -10.35 7.90 13.71
CA LYS A 110 -10.65 8.27 12.32
C LYS A 110 -11.84 9.19 12.28
N LYS A 111 -11.78 10.16 11.37
CA LYS A 111 -12.93 11.04 11.11
C LYS A 111 -14.04 10.24 10.43
N TYR A 112 -15.27 10.65 10.65
CA TYR A 112 -16.38 10.08 9.92
C TYR A 112 -16.29 10.48 8.45
N MET A 113 -16.75 9.60 7.58
CA MET A 113 -16.87 9.96 6.16
C MET A 113 -17.92 11.03 5.99
N GLU A 114 -17.67 11.97 5.07
CA GLU A 114 -18.64 12.97 4.72
C GLU A 114 -19.72 12.37 3.83
N LYS A 115 -20.96 12.79 4.05
CA LYS A 115 -22.10 12.30 3.28
C LYS A 115 -22.17 12.88 1.87
#